data_af989b866a72e4ca0ea80f06ebdb6abb
#
_entry.id   af989b866a72e4ca0ea80f06ebdb6abb
#
_cell.length_a   1.000
_cell.length_b   1.000
_cell.length_c   1.000
_cell.angle_alpha   90.00
_cell.angle_beta   90.00
_cell.angle_gamma   90.00
#
_symmetry.space_group_name_H-M   'P 1'
#
loop_
_entity.id
_entity.type
_entity.pdbx_description
1 polymer ?
#
loop_
_entity_poly.entity_id
_entity_poly.type
_entity_poly.pdbx_seq_one_letter_code
_entity_poly.pdbx_strand_id
1 'polypeptide(L)' 'MTEWKYRNGYVEIYEDDIWVGNYDTIAEYQEEKRKKEQEEEVE' A
#
# COMPACT_ATOMS: atom_id res chain seq x y z
N MET A 1 -4.16 10.75 -3.76
CA MET A 1 -3.24 10.20 -4.75
C MET A 1 -2.19 9.36 -4.05
N THR A 2 -1.96 8.17 -4.55
CA THR A 2 -1.06 7.24 -3.90
C THR A 2 0.32 7.32 -4.52
N GLU A 3 1.33 7.43 -3.68
CA GLU A 3 2.72 7.46 -4.13
C GLU A 3 3.52 6.44 -3.34
N TRP A 4 4.64 6.03 -3.95
CA TRP A 4 5.53 5.11 -3.25
C TRP A 4 6.96 5.44 -3.61
N LYS A 5 7.86 5.14 -2.66
CA LYS A 5 9.28 5.37 -2.83
C LYS A 5 10.04 4.09 -2.53
N TYR A 6 10.93 3.75 -3.41
CA TYR A 6 11.75 2.56 -3.22
C TYR A 6 12.92 2.89 -2.31
N ARG A 7 13.05 2.09 -1.26
CA ARG A 7 14.18 2.21 -0.35
C ARG A 7 14.98 0.93 -0.36
N ASN A 8 16.03 0.93 0.44
CA ASN A 8 16.91 -0.22 0.49
C ASN A 8 16.19 -1.40 1.15
N GLY A 9 15.63 -2.28 0.31
CA GLY A 9 14.99 -3.47 0.81
C GLY A 9 13.51 -3.36 1.12
N TYR A 10 12.91 -2.21 0.84
CA TYR A 10 11.48 -2.07 1.07
C TYR A 10 10.94 -0.88 0.28
N VAL A 11 9.62 -0.74 0.31
CA VAL A 11 8.96 0.37 -0.36
C VAL A 11 8.09 1.12 0.66
N GLU A 12 8.13 2.44 0.59
CA GLU A 12 7.32 3.29 1.46
C GLU A 12 6.11 3.80 0.70
N ILE A 13 4.94 3.71 1.33
CA ILE A 13 3.69 4.11 0.70
C ILE A 13 3.20 5.42 1.31
N TYR A 14 2.82 6.35 0.44
CA TYR A 14 2.31 7.65 0.86
C TYR A 14 0.95 7.90 0.22
N GLU A 15 0.04 8.42 1.01
CA GLU A 15 -1.29 8.81 0.53
C GLU A 15 -1.49 10.29 0.83
N ASP A 16 -1.61 11.09 -0.24
CA ASP A 16 -1.78 12.53 -0.08
C ASP A 16 -0.70 13.12 0.81
N ASP A 17 0.56 12.70 0.53
CA ASP A 17 1.72 13.20 1.27
C ASP A 17 1.76 12.73 2.71
N ILE A 18 0.97 11.74 3.05
CA ILE A 18 0.97 11.18 4.41
C ILE A 18 1.49 9.76 4.35
N TRP A 19 2.46 9.46 5.19
CA TRP A 19 3.04 8.13 5.25
C TRP A 19 2.01 7.12 5.72
N VAL A 20 1.88 6.03 4.95
CA VAL A 20 0.91 4.99 5.26
C VAL A 20 1.59 3.79 5.90
N GLY A 21 2.69 3.35 5.32
CA GLY A 21 3.38 2.20 5.85
C GLY A 21 4.47 1.73 4.90
N ASN A 22 5.16 0.67 5.32
CA ASN A 22 6.22 0.07 4.54
C ASN A 22 5.81 -1.32 4.08
N TYR A 23 6.25 -1.69 2.89
CA TYR A 23 5.98 -3.01 2.34
C TYR A 23 7.22 -3.52 1.66
N ASP A 24 7.35 -4.83 1.57
CA ASP A 24 8.52 -5.42 0.92
C ASP A 24 8.50 -5.12 -0.58
N THR A 25 7.33 -5.18 -1.19
CA THR A 25 7.19 -4.89 -2.61
C THR A 25 5.87 -4.18 -2.84
N ILE A 26 5.80 -3.55 -4.01
CA ILE A 26 4.56 -2.89 -4.41
C ILE A 26 3.43 -3.90 -4.56
N ALA A 27 3.77 -5.08 -5.03
CA ALA A 27 2.76 -6.13 -5.21
C ALA A 27 2.08 -6.47 -3.88
N GLU A 28 2.86 -6.50 -2.82
CA GLU A 28 2.30 -6.77 -1.51
C GLU A 28 1.31 -5.70 -1.08
N TYR A 29 1.68 -4.45 -1.33
CA TYR A 29 0.78 -3.36 -0.99
C TYR A 29 -0.52 -3.46 -1.76
N GLN A 30 -0.42 -3.75 -3.03
CA GLN A 30 -1.61 -3.83 -3.87
C GLN A 30 -2.52 -4.99 -3.46
N GLU A 31 -1.90 -6.08 -3.07
CA GLU A 31 -2.66 -7.24 -2.62
C GLU A 31 -3.43 -6.92 -1.35
N GLU A 32 -2.79 -6.26 -0.42
CA GLU A 32 -3.46 -5.90 0.81
C GLU A 32 -4.60 -4.93 0.57
N LYS A 33 -4.34 -3.97 -0.29
CA LYS A 33 -5.37 -3.00 -0.60
C LYS A 33 -6.58 -3.66 -1.22
N ARG A 34 -6.35 -4.59 -2.13
CA ARG A 34 -7.44 -5.29 -2.77
C ARG A 34 -8.23 -6.12 -1.78
N LYS A 35 -7.51 -6.78 -0.87
CA LYS A 35 -8.17 -7.57 0.14
C LYS A 35 -9.08 -6.72 1.00
N LYS A 36 -8.58 -5.56 1.37
CA LYS A 36 -9.36 -4.66 2.20
C LYS A 36 -10.62 -4.22 1.50
N GLU A 37 -10.48 -3.87 0.23
CA GLU A 37 -11.64 -3.42 -0.53
C GLU A 37 -12.68 -4.52 -0.68
N GLN A 38 -12.21 -5.74 -0.88
CA GLN A 38 -13.12 -6.86 -1.01
C GLN A 38 -13.88 -7.11 0.28
N GLU A 39 -13.20 -6.99 1.39
CA GLU A 39 -13.85 -7.19 2.67
C GLU A 39 -14.96 -6.21 2.89
N GLU A 40 -14.74 -4.98 2.49
CA GLU A 40 -15.76 -3.97 2.64
C GLU A 40 -16.97 -4.26 1.78
N GLU A 41 -16.73 -4.81 0.61
CA GLU A 41 -17.82 -5.11 -0.29
C GLU A 41 -18.69 -6.25 0.19
N VAL A 42 -18.12 -7.14 0.94
CA VAL A 42 -18.87 -8.29 1.44
C VAL A 42 -20.02 -7.84 2.33
N GLU A 43 -19.87 -6.69 2.87
CA GLU A 43 -20.96 -6.13 3.64
C GLU A 43 -22.22 -6.02 2.83
#